data_68e6fbf4cdbce250271459a91df947e1
#
_entry.id   68e6fbf4cdbce250271459a91df947e1
#
_cell.length_a   1.000
_cell.length_b   1.000
_cell.length_c   1.000
_cell.angle_alpha   90.00
_cell.angle_beta   90.00
_cell.angle_gamma   90.00
#
_symmetry.space_group_name_H-M   'P 1'
#
loop_
_entity.id
_entity.type
_entity.pdbx_description
1 polymer ?
#
loop_
_entity_poly.entity_id
_entity_poly.type
_entity_poly.pdbx_seq_one_letter_code
_entity_poly.pdbx_strand_id
1 'polypeptide(L)' 'MLELQLRGDYIELDKLLKAVGLVESGCRARMLIAAGEVKVDGQVELRKTAKIRAGQVVDFAGQQVRVVSPA' A
#
# COMPACT_ATOMS: atom_id res chain seq x y z
N MET A 1 -2.12 -12.99 4.96
CA MET A 1 -1.32 -11.84 4.49
C MET A 1 -1.25 -11.85 2.98
N LEU A 2 -1.50 -10.72 2.35
CA LEU A 2 -1.35 -10.57 0.91
C LEU A 2 0.10 -10.25 0.57
N GLU A 3 0.49 -10.56 -0.66
CA GLU A 3 1.82 -10.19 -1.17
C GLU A 3 1.67 -9.42 -2.46
N LEU A 4 2.53 -8.43 -2.64
CA LEU A 4 2.64 -7.69 -3.89
C LEU A 4 4.09 -7.76 -4.35
N GLN A 5 4.30 -8.31 -5.54
CA GLN A 5 5.64 -8.32 -6.15
C GLN A 5 5.84 -7.04 -6.94
N LEU A 6 6.91 -6.31 -6.63
CA LEU A 6 7.24 -5.09 -7.34
C LEU A 6 7.64 -5.39 -8.79
N ARG A 7 7.40 -4.42 -9.67
CA ARG A 7 7.90 -4.47 -11.04
C ARG A 7 9.13 -3.60 -11.23
N GLY A 8 9.46 -2.80 -10.22
CA GLY A 8 10.60 -1.91 -10.23
C GLY A 8 11.06 -1.67 -8.80
N ASP A 9 11.55 -0.47 -8.53
CA ASP A 9 12.14 -0.15 -7.23
C ASP A 9 11.09 0.11 -6.15
N TYR A 10 9.89 0.50 -6.52
CA TYR A 10 8.84 0.84 -5.57
C TYR A 10 7.47 0.82 -6.25
N ILE A 11 6.43 0.92 -5.42
CA ILE A 11 5.07 1.18 -5.88
C ILE A 11 4.49 2.31 -5.03
N GLU A 12 3.71 3.19 -5.62
CA GLU A 12 3.02 4.24 -4.87
C GLU A 12 1.90 3.62 -4.03
N LEU A 13 1.69 4.14 -2.82
CA LEU A 13 0.77 3.55 -1.86
C LEU A 13 -0.67 3.44 -2.40
N ASP A 14 -1.16 4.49 -3.06
CA ASP A 14 -2.50 4.47 -3.65
C ASP A 14 -2.64 3.37 -4.71
N LYS A 15 -1.61 3.19 -5.52
CA LYS A 15 -1.60 2.15 -6.55
C LYS A 15 -1.50 0.76 -5.94
N LEU A 16 -0.78 0.62 -4.83
CA LEU A 16 -0.65 -0.65 -4.13
C LEU A 16 -2.01 -1.14 -3.64
N LEU A 17 -2.77 -0.27 -2.99
CA LEU A 17 -4.08 -0.64 -2.45
C LEU A 17 -5.04 -1.08 -3.56
N LYS A 18 -4.98 -0.42 -4.71
CA LYS A 18 -5.79 -0.80 -5.87
C LYS A 18 -5.31 -2.13 -6.46
N ALA A 19 -4.00 -2.30 -6.59
CA ALA A 19 -3.43 -3.50 -7.22
C ALA A 19 -3.77 -4.78 -6.49
N VAL A 20 -3.85 -4.74 -5.15
CA VAL A 20 -4.20 -5.92 -4.36
C VAL A 20 -5.70 -6.07 -4.14
N GLY A 21 -6.51 -5.16 -4.69
CA GLY A 21 -7.95 -5.26 -4.64
C GLY A 21 -8.59 -4.83 -3.32
N LEU A 22 -7.86 -4.15 -2.45
CA LEU A 22 -8.40 -3.65 -1.19
C LEU A 22 -9.30 -2.43 -1.39
N VAL A 23 -9.13 -1.71 -2.49
CA VAL A 23 -9.97 -0.59 -2.87
C VAL A 23 -10.32 -0.70 -4.34
N GLU A 24 -11.41 -0.03 -4.75
CA GLU A 24 -11.92 -0.12 -6.11
C GLU A 24 -11.20 0.82 -7.08
N SER A 25 -10.64 1.91 -6.57
CA SER A 25 -10.02 2.93 -7.42
C SER A 25 -8.90 3.64 -6.68
N GLY A 26 -8.02 4.30 -7.45
CA GLY A 26 -6.98 5.12 -6.86
C GLY A 26 -7.54 6.31 -6.08
N CYS A 27 -8.67 6.86 -6.53
CA CYS A 27 -9.33 7.96 -5.81
C CYS A 27 -9.76 7.51 -4.42
N ARG A 28 -10.38 6.32 -4.32
CA ARG A 28 -10.79 5.78 -3.03
C ARG A 28 -9.58 5.54 -2.14
N ALA A 29 -8.50 4.99 -2.71
CA ALA A 29 -7.27 4.75 -1.97
C ALA A 29 -6.73 6.06 -1.37
N ARG A 30 -6.68 7.12 -2.18
CA ARG A 30 -6.16 8.41 -1.71
C ARG A 30 -7.00 8.99 -0.58
N MET A 31 -8.32 8.83 -0.64
CA MET A 31 -9.20 9.29 0.44
C MET A 31 -8.91 8.56 1.75
N LEU A 32 -8.74 7.25 1.68
CA LEU A 32 -8.47 6.43 2.86
C LEU A 32 -7.10 6.73 3.45
N ILE A 33 -6.10 6.95 2.61
CA ILE A 33 -4.76 7.31 3.07
C ILE A 33 -4.81 8.65 3.80
N ALA A 34 -5.47 9.65 3.21
CA ALA A 34 -5.59 10.97 3.80
C ALA A 34 -6.38 10.95 5.12
N ALA A 35 -7.28 10.00 5.27
CA ALA A 35 -8.07 9.84 6.49
C ALA A 35 -7.30 9.12 7.62
N GLY A 36 -6.07 8.66 7.35
CA GLY A 36 -5.27 7.97 8.37
C GLY A 36 -5.62 6.51 8.55
N GLU A 37 -6.29 5.90 7.57
CA GLU A 37 -6.74 4.52 7.66
C GLU A 37 -5.68 3.51 7.25
N VAL A 38 -4.56 3.96 6.71
CA VAL A 38 -3.52 3.10 6.16
C VAL A 38 -2.23 3.26 6.94
N LYS A 39 -1.61 2.14 7.30
CA LYS A 39 -0.33 2.12 8.01
C LYS A 39 0.73 1.44 7.15
N VAL A 40 1.94 1.94 7.25
CA VAL A 40 3.11 1.33 6.62
C VAL A 40 4.12 1.04 7.71
N ASP A 41 4.52 -0.22 7.84
CA ASP A 41 5.42 -0.69 8.89
C ASP A 41 4.94 -0.29 10.29
N GLY A 42 3.62 -0.35 10.50
CA GLY A 42 3.00 -0.06 11.78
C GLY A 42 2.75 1.40 12.09
N GLN A 43 3.08 2.31 11.17
CA GLN A 43 2.88 3.74 11.36
C GLN A 43 1.90 4.29 10.33
N VAL A 44 1.02 5.20 10.76
CA VAL A 44 0.06 5.83 9.85
C VAL A 44 0.83 6.61 8.77
N GLU A 45 0.49 6.34 7.52
CA GLU A 45 1.06 7.05 6.38
C GLU A 45 -0.02 7.93 5.75
N LEU A 46 0.20 9.23 5.72
CA LEU A 46 -0.77 10.19 5.18
C LEU A 46 -0.44 10.62 3.76
N ARG A 47 0.75 10.29 3.27
CA ARG A 47 1.15 10.65 1.90
C ARG A 47 0.54 9.66 0.92
N LYS A 48 -0.31 10.16 0.04
CA LYS A 48 -1.11 9.35 -0.90
C LYS A 48 -0.23 8.59 -1.88
N THR A 49 0.88 9.17 -2.28
CA THR A 49 1.81 8.59 -3.25
C THR A 49 3.13 8.21 -2.61
N ALA A 50 3.10 7.86 -1.32
CA ALA A 50 4.29 7.38 -0.63
C ALA A 50 4.89 6.20 -1.38
N LYS A 51 6.20 6.20 -1.54
CA LYS A 51 6.90 5.14 -2.26
C LYS A 51 7.11 3.95 -1.34
N ILE A 52 6.49 2.83 -1.67
CA ILE A 52 6.57 1.60 -0.89
C ILE A 52 7.55 0.66 -1.56
N ARG A 53 8.53 0.20 -0.81
CA ARG A 53 9.63 -0.62 -1.31
C ARG A 53 9.56 -2.03 -0.77
N ALA A 54 10.35 -2.92 -1.33
CA ALA A 54 10.42 -4.32 -0.89
C ALA A 54 10.79 -4.38 0.60
N GLY A 55 10.14 -5.30 1.31
CA GLY A 55 10.34 -5.48 2.74
C GLY A 55 9.38 -4.71 3.62
N GLN A 56 8.63 -3.77 3.06
CA GLN A 56 7.65 -3.02 3.82
C GLN A 56 6.32 -3.76 3.87
N VAL A 57 5.57 -3.53 4.94
CA VAL A 57 4.24 -4.13 5.14
C VAL A 57 3.22 -3.00 5.26
N VAL A 58 2.16 -3.10 4.47
CA VAL A 58 1.08 -2.11 4.46
C VAL A 58 -0.12 -2.75 5.16
N ASP A 59 -0.69 -2.03 6.13
CA ASP A 59 -1.88 -2.44 6.88
C ASP A 59 -3.06 -1.58 6.50
N PHE A 60 -4.18 -2.22 6.16
CA PHE A 60 -5.43 -1.51 5.89
C PHE A 60 -6.61 -2.43 6.22
N ALA A 61 -7.53 -1.94 7.06
CA ALA A 61 -8.79 -2.63 7.36
C ALA A 61 -8.59 -4.08 7.85
N GLY A 62 -7.54 -4.30 8.64
CA GLY A 62 -7.24 -5.64 9.16
C GLY A 62 -6.51 -6.54 8.18
N GLN A 63 -6.23 -6.05 6.98
CA GLN A 63 -5.47 -6.79 5.99
C GLN A 63 -4.03 -6.28 5.94
N GLN A 64 -3.09 -7.20 5.75
CA GLN A 64 -1.68 -6.86 5.63
C GLN A 64 -1.18 -7.25 4.25
N VAL A 65 -0.41 -6.36 3.63
CA VAL A 65 0.21 -6.61 2.33
C VAL A 65 1.72 -6.52 2.51
N ARG A 66 2.41 -7.60 2.21
CA ARG A 66 3.86 -7.60 2.19
C ARG A 66 4.34 -7.28 0.78
N VAL A 67 5.23 -6.31 0.67
CA VAL A 67 5.82 -5.94 -0.61
C VAL A 67 7.12 -6.71 -0.78
N VAL A 68 7.25 -7.41 -1.91
CA VAL A 68 8.42 -8.24 -2.19
C VAL A 68 9.14 -7.72 -3.43
N SER A 69 10.45 -7.97 -3.49
CA SER A 69 11.27 -7.51 -4.61
C SER A 69 10.90 -8.22 -5.90
N PRO A 70 11.21 -7.63 -7.06
CA PRO A 70 11.05 -8.32 -8.34
C PRO A 70 11.92 -9.57 -8.35
N ALA A 71 11.37 -10.65 -8.85
CA ALA A 71 12.09 -11.92 -8.85
C ALA A 71 13.26 -11.90 -9.83
#